data_efc24ff735ed4f5085f51264b73ae11d
#
_entry.id   efc24ff735ed4f5085f51264b73ae11d
#
_cell.length_a   1.000
_cell.length_b   1.000
_cell.length_c   1.000
_cell.angle_alpha   90.00
_cell.angle_beta   90.00
_cell.angle_gamma   90.00
#
_symmetry.space_group_name_H-M   'P 1'
#
loop_
_entity.id
_entity.type
_entity.pdbx_description
1 polymer ?
#
loop_
_entity_poly.entity_id
_entity_poly.type
_entity_poly.pdbx_seq_one_letter_code
_entity_poly.pdbx_strand_id
1 'polypeptide(L)'
;MALVSTPAERRQLVQQLPELRADDSMRIQRFLDAIWAENGLARATLDSYRRDLEGLARWMDGRDGGLAGIERPGLFDYLAWRTRHGWSPRSNARLLSALRAFFADGVRRGERGEDPSALLDPPKLPRLLPKALAESQIDALLAAPDIDSPLGLRDRAMLELIYAAGLRVSELVLLPATAVNLRQGVLRVTGKGSKERLVPLGEESQHWLERYLQASRPLLVGKGKVQALADGQTPLFVEPTLHALTRQAFWHLVKRHAQVAGIDPARISPHGLRHSFATHLLNRGADLRALQMLLGHSSLSTTQIYTLVAREHLQKLHARHHPRG
;
A
#
# COMPACT_ATOMS: atom_id res chain seq x y z
N MET A 1 3.21 -10.03 -31.36
CA MET A 1 3.34 -8.72 -30.69
C MET A 1 2.39 -8.69 -29.49
N ALA A 2 2.89 -8.49 -28.28
CA ALA A 2 2.02 -8.29 -27.11
C ALA A 2 1.32 -6.93 -27.28
N LEU A 3 0.00 -6.91 -27.30
CA LEU A 3 -0.77 -5.68 -27.26
C LEU A 3 -0.55 -5.07 -25.87
N VAL A 4 0.23 -3.98 -25.79
CA VAL A 4 0.45 -3.24 -24.55
C VAL A 4 -0.86 -2.51 -24.24
N SER A 5 -1.69 -3.12 -23.41
CA SER A 5 -2.94 -2.50 -22.98
C SER A 5 -2.72 -1.67 -21.73
N THR A 6 -3.31 -0.48 -21.71
CA THR A 6 -3.34 0.38 -20.54
C THR A 6 -4.20 -0.24 -19.40
N PRO A 7 -4.05 0.19 -18.15
CA PRO A 7 -4.96 -0.24 -17.08
C PRO A 7 -6.45 0.05 -17.34
N ALA A 8 -6.75 1.12 -18.13
CA ALA A 8 -8.12 1.47 -18.51
C ALA A 8 -8.69 0.47 -19.52
N GLU A 9 -7.94 0.14 -20.58
CA GLU A 9 -8.31 -0.86 -21.59
C GLU A 9 -8.52 -2.25 -20.98
N ARG A 10 -7.68 -2.65 -20.01
CA ARG A 10 -7.87 -3.92 -19.31
C ARG A 10 -9.16 -3.95 -18.48
N ARG A 11 -9.57 -2.81 -17.88
CA ARG A 11 -10.85 -2.73 -17.17
C ARG A 11 -12.02 -2.87 -18.14
N GLN A 12 -11.97 -2.20 -19.27
CA GLN A 12 -12.98 -2.34 -20.32
C GLN A 12 -13.07 -3.79 -20.83
N LEU A 13 -11.93 -4.42 -21.08
CA LEU A 13 -11.89 -5.81 -21.50
C LEU A 13 -12.57 -6.74 -20.48
N VAL A 14 -12.30 -6.54 -19.18
CA VAL A 14 -12.96 -7.32 -18.12
C VAL A 14 -14.45 -7.00 -18.03
N GLN A 15 -14.87 -5.78 -18.28
CA GLN A 15 -16.29 -5.41 -18.31
C GLN A 15 -17.05 -6.04 -19.48
N GLN A 16 -16.38 -6.29 -20.60
CA GLN A 16 -16.93 -6.95 -21.79
C GLN A 16 -17.03 -8.48 -21.65
N LEU A 17 -16.39 -9.07 -20.61
CA LEU A 17 -16.57 -10.49 -20.34
C LEU A 17 -18.03 -10.76 -19.90
N PRO A 18 -18.56 -11.96 -20.18
CA PRO A 18 -19.88 -12.38 -19.75
C PRO A 18 -20.17 -12.15 -18.26
N GLU A 19 -21.41 -12.18 -17.88
CA GLU A 19 -21.80 -12.10 -16.46
C GLU A 19 -21.29 -13.30 -15.68
N LEU A 20 -21.04 -13.07 -14.41
CA LEU A 20 -20.61 -14.13 -13.49
C LEU A 20 -21.78 -15.08 -13.23
N ARG A 21 -21.58 -16.38 -13.44
CA ARG A 21 -22.58 -17.40 -13.13
C ARG A 21 -22.84 -17.45 -11.63
N ALA A 22 -24.09 -17.67 -11.25
CA ALA A 22 -24.50 -17.72 -9.84
C ALA A 22 -23.72 -18.79 -9.04
N ASP A 23 -23.50 -19.97 -9.63
CA ASP A 23 -22.75 -21.05 -8.99
C ASP A 23 -21.29 -20.68 -8.72
N ASP A 24 -20.62 -20.04 -9.69
CA ASP A 24 -19.23 -19.59 -9.52
C ASP A 24 -19.16 -18.47 -8.48
N SER A 25 -20.15 -17.56 -8.47
CA SER A 25 -20.23 -16.50 -7.46
C SER A 25 -20.37 -17.09 -6.05
N MET A 26 -21.25 -18.07 -5.85
CA MET A 26 -21.43 -18.74 -4.55
C MET A 26 -20.16 -19.49 -4.11
N ARG A 27 -19.48 -20.18 -5.03
CA ARG A 27 -18.21 -20.88 -4.74
C ARG A 27 -17.12 -19.92 -4.30
N ILE A 28 -16.96 -18.79 -5.03
CA ILE A 28 -15.99 -17.75 -4.70
C ILE A 28 -16.32 -17.16 -3.32
N GLN A 29 -17.58 -16.81 -3.05
CA GLN A 29 -17.95 -16.23 -1.76
C GLN A 29 -17.65 -17.20 -0.62
N ARG A 30 -18.08 -18.45 -0.72
CA ARG A 30 -17.83 -19.48 0.29
C ARG A 30 -16.34 -19.69 0.57
N PHE A 31 -15.51 -19.73 -0.48
CA PHE A 31 -14.07 -19.80 -0.34
C PHE A 31 -13.50 -18.60 0.40
N LEU A 32 -13.92 -17.37 0.04
CA LEU A 32 -13.43 -16.16 0.68
C LEU A 32 -13.81 -16.08 2.16
N ASP A 33 -15.01 -16.53 2.52
CA ASP A 33 -15.46 -16.58 3.90
C ASP A 33 -14.63 -17.59 4.70
N ALA A 34 -14.34 -18.75 4.10
CA ALA A 34 -13.52 -19.79 4.72
C ALA A 34 -12.09 -19.31 4.99
N ILE A 35 -11.41 -18.78 4.00
CA ILE A 35 -10.01 -18.32 4.19
C ILE A 35 -9.92 -17.09 5.09
N TRP A 36 -10.97 -16.27 5.17
CA TRP A 36 -11.05 -15.20 6.15
C TRP A 36 -11.12 -15.77 7.57
N ALA A 37 -12.00 -16.72 7.80
CA ALA A 37 -12.17 -17.36 9.12
C ALA A 37 -10.93 -18.13 9.56
N GLU A 38 -10.28 -18.88 8.65
CA GLU A 38 -9.12 -19.72 8.96
C GLU A 38 -7.82 -18.91 9.09
N ASN A 39 -7.59 -17.96 8.18
CA ASN A 39 -6.29 -17.30 8.04
C ASN A 39 -6.29 -15.82 8.43
N GLY A 40 -7.44 -15.23 8.77
CA GLY A 40 -7.57 -13.83 9.15
C GLY A 40 -7.05 -12.88 8.08
N LEU A 41 -7.24 -13.20 6.79
CA LEU A 41 -6.70 -12.40 5.69
C LEU A 41 -7.29 -11.00 5.67
N ALA A 42 -6.45 -10.01 5.34
CA ALA A 42 -6.88 -8.63 5.22
C ALA A 42 -7.91 -8.47 4.09
N ARG A 43 -8.93 -7.63 4.30
CA ARG A 43 -10.00 -7.35 3.34
C ARG A 43 -9.47 -7.04 1.93
N ALA A 44 -8.41 -6.24 1.81
CA ALA A 44 -7.79 -5.92 0.52
C ALA A 44 -7.22 -7.16 -0.22
N THR A 45 -6.79 -8.19 0.51
CA THR A 45 -6.34 -9.46 -0.07
C THR A 45 -7.55 -10.25 -0.56
N LEU A 46 -8.61 -10.34 0.24
CA LEU A 46 -9.86 -10.99 -0.13
C LEU A 46 -10.48 -10.35 -1.37
N ASP A 47 -10.54 -9.01 -1.42
CA ASP A 47 -11.04 -8.25 -2.59
C ASP A 47 -10.18 -8.48 -3.84
N SER A 48 -8.88 -8.72 -3.66
CA SER A 48 -7.97 -9.02 -4.77
C SER A 48 -8.18 -10.45 -5.27
N TYR A 49 -8.36 -11.40 -4.37
CA TYR A 49 -8.66 -12.80 -4.69
C TYR A 49 -10.02 -12.92 -5.37
N ARG A 50 -11.03 -12.22 -4.84
CA ARG A 50 -12.36 -12.13 -5.46
C ARG A 50 -12.24 -11.71 -6.93
N ARG A 51 -11.64 -10.56 -7.19
CA ARG A 51 -11.49 -10.02 -8.56
C ARG A 51 -10.72 -10.95 -9.50
N ASP A 52 -9.70 -11.64 -8.99
CA ASP A 52 -8.92 -12.58 -9.78
C ASP A 52 -9.74 -13.84 -10.15
N LEU A 53 -10.50 -14.37 -9.21
CA LEU A 53 -11.37 -15.56 -9.41
C LEU A 53 -12.59 -15.22 -10.28
N GLU A 54 -13.27 -14.09 -10.04
CA GLU A 54 -14.37 -13.62 -10.87
C GLU A 54 -13.93 -13.38 -12.32
N GLY A 55 -12.71 -12.84 -12.51
CA GLY A 55 -12.14 -12.64 -13.84
C GLY A 55 -11.92 -13.96 -14.58
N LEU A 56 -11.46 -15.01 -13.90
CA LEU A 56 -11.35 -16.35 -14.48
C LEU A 56 -12.74 -16.95 -14.77
N ALA A 57 -13.65 -16.90 -13.81
CA ALA A 57 -14.99 -17.46 -13.94
C ALA A 57 -15.74 -16.88 -15.15
N ARG A 58 -15.69 -15.55 -15.31
CA ARG A 58 -16.30 -14.85 -16.46
C ARG A 58 -15.63 -15.20 -17.77
N TRP A 59 -14.30 -15.38 -17.79
CA TRP A 59 -13.58 -15.82 -18.99
C TRP A 59 -13.92 -17.26 -19.37
N MET A 60 -14.32 -18.09 -18.40
CA MET A 60 -14.74 -19.48 -18.59
C MET A 60 -16.18 -19.62 -19.11
N ASP A 61 -16.94 -18.54 -19.22
CA ASP A 61 -18.33 -18.61 -19.70
C ASP A 61 -18.41 -19.27 -21.08
N GLY A 62 -19.41 -20.13 -21.25
CA GLY A 62 -19.55 -20.97 -22.45
C GLY A 62 -18.56 -22.14 -22.56
N ARG A 63 -17.67 -22.33 -21.57
CA ARG A 63 -16.77 -23.50 -21.46
C ARG A 63 -17.30 -24.45 -20.37
N ASP A 64 -17.21 -25.75 -20.65
CA ASP A 64 -17.78 -26.76 -19.78
C ASP A 64 -17.31 -26.69 -18.33
N GLY A 65 -18.25 -26.68 -17.41
CA GLY A 65 -18.03 -26.83 -15.97
C GLY A 65 -17.64 -25.58 -15.17
N GLY A 66 -17.41 -24.40 -15.77
CA GLY A 66 -17.01 -23.18 -15.04
C GLY A 66 -15.77 -23.37 -14.16
N LEU A 67 -15.71 -22.71 -13.00
CA LEU A 67 -14.58 -22.88 -12.06
C LEU A 67 -14.47 -24.28 -11.48
N ALA A 68 -15.57 -25.02 -11.40
CA ALA A 68 -15.58 -26.39 -10.86
C ALA A 68 -14.91 -27.38 -11.82
N GLY A 69 -15.12 -27.21 -13.14
CA GLY A 69 -14.64 -28.11 -14.17
C GLY A 69 -13.31 -27.72 -14.82
N ILE A 70 -12.74 -26.55 -14.47
CA ILE A 70 -11.52 -26.13 -15.11
C ILE A 70 -10.34 -27.06 -14.81
N GLU A 71 -9.65 -27.45 -15.86
CA GLU A 71 -8.42 -28.24 -15.80
C GLU A 71 -7.19 -27.39 -16.05
N ARG A 72 -6.01 -28.00 -15.88
CA ARG A 72 -4.71 -27.31 -16.09
C ARG A 72 -4.57 -26.66 -17.45
N PRO A 73 -4.94 -27.27 -18.59
CA PRO A 73 -4.86 -26.60 -19.90
C PRO A 73 -5.64 -25.29 -19.96
N GLY A 74 -6.87 -25.27 -19.39
CA GLY A 74 -7.69 -24.06 -19.34
C GLY A 74 -7.06 -22.95 -18.50
N LEU A 75 -6.33 -23.28 -17.42
CA LEU A 75 -5.56 -22.30 -16.64
C LEU A 75 -4.38 -21.73 -17.44
N PHE A 76 -3.67 -22.55 -18.21
CA PHE A 76 -2.62 -22.09 -19.14
C PHE A 76 -3.19 -21.14 -20.20
N ASP A 77 -4.33 -21.47 -20.79
CA ASP A 77 -5.00 -20.64 -21.80
C ASP A 77 -5.39 -19.29 -21.23
N TYR A 78 -5.94 -19.25 -20.01
CA TYR A 78 -6.28 -18.01 -19.31
C TYR A 78 -5.04 -17.16 -19.00
N LEU A 79 -3.97 -17.76 -18.49
CA LEU A 79 -2.72 -17.06 -18.23
C LEU A 79 -2.08 -16.52 -19.51
N ALA A 80 -2.13 -17.29 -20.60
CA ALA A 80 -1.67 -16.85 -21.91
C ALA A 80 -2.54 -15.69 -22.45
N TRP A 81 -3.86 -15.78 -22.30
CA TRP A 81 -4.79 -14.71 -22.64
C TRP A 81 -4.48 -13.43 -21.86
N ARG A 82 -4.32 -13.51 -20.54
CA ARG A 82 -3.94 -12.37 -19.71
C ARG A 82 -2.61 -11.76 -20.17
N THR A 83 -1.61 -12.58 -20.42
CA THR A 83 -0.28 -12.12 -20.86
C THR A 83 -0.35 -11.39 -22.19
N ARG A 84 -1.09 -11.93 -23.17
CA ARG A 84 -1.32 -11.26 -24.45
C ARG A 84 -2.01 -9.91 -24.33
N HIS A 85 -2.90 -9.74 -23.35
CA HIS A 85 -3.60 -8.48 -23.08
C HIS A 85 -2.89 -7.59 -22.05
N GLY A 86 -1.59 -7.82 -21.79
CA GLY A 86 -0.73 -6.90 -21.06
C GLY A 86 -0.87 -6.93 -19.53
N TRP A 87 -1.42 -7.99 -18.92
CA TRP A 87 -1.32 -8.16 -17.49
C TRP A 87 0.14 -8.40 -17.06
N SER A 88 0.58 -7.69 -16.02
CA SER A 88 1.95 -7.80 -15.56
C SER A 88 2.25 -9.18 -14.96
N PRO A 89 3.52 -9.66 -15.00
CA PRO A 89 3.94 -10.90 -14.33
C PRO A 89 3.57 -10.91 -12.84
N ARG A 90 3.65 -9.76 -12.16
CA ARG A 90 3.24 -9.63 -10.75
C ARG A 90 1.73 -9.85 -10.55
N SER A 91 0.89 -9.36 -11.47
CA SER A 91 -0.56 -9.62 -11.44
C SER A 91 -0.87 -11.09 -11.67
N ASN A 92 -0.15 -11.76 -12.57
CA ASN A 92 -0.32 -13.18 -12.85
C ASN A 92 0.22 -14.04 -11.68
N ALA A 93 1.30 -13.65 -11.02
CA ALA A 93 1.77 -14.32 -9.80
C ALA A 93 0.74 -14.23 -8.65
N ARG A 94 0.09 -13.07 -8.48
CA ARG A 94 -0.99 -12.91 -7.49
C ARG A 94 -2.19 -13.79 -7.83
N LEU A 95 -2.63 -13.78 -9.10
CA LEU A 95 -3.69 -14.68 -9.57
C LEU A 95 -3.36 -16.13 -9.25
N LEU A 96 -2.15 -16.59 -9.55
CA LEU A 96 -1.74 -17.96 -9.25
C LEU A 96 -1.82 -18.29 -7.75
N SER A 97 -1.49 -17.32 -6.88
CA SER A 97 -1.66 -17.49 -5.44
C SER A 97 -3.13 -17.64 -5.04
N ALA A 98 -4.03 -16.87 -5.66
CA ALA A 98 -5.47 -16.98 -5.42
C ALA A 98 -6.02 -18.32 -5.94
N LEU A 99 -5.58 -18.77 -7.12
CA LEU A 99 -5.98 -20.06 -7.71
C LEU A 99 -5.55 -21.24 -6.83
N ARG A 100 -4.29 -21.26 -6.40
CA ARG A 100 -3.77 -22.30 -5.51
C ARG A 100 -4.57 -22.39 -4.20
N ALA A 101 -4.86 -21.24 -3.58
CA ALA A 101 -5.66 -21.21 -2.37
C ALA A 101 -7.09 -21.72 -2.62
N PHE A 102 -7.70 -21.31 -3.74
CA PHE A 102 -9.07 -21.71 -4.10
C PHE A 102 -9.19 -23.20 -4.42
N PHE A 103 -8.30 -23.73 -5.25
CA PHE A 103 -8.37 -25.14 -5.64
C PHE A 103 -7.92 -26.08 -4.52
N ALA A 104 -6.94 -25.69 -3.71
CA ALA A 104 -6.58 -26.45 -2.51
C ALA A 104 -7.73 -26.54 -1.50
N ASP A 105 -8.53 -25.47 -1.33
CA ASP A 105 -9.74 -25.50 -0.53
C ASP A 105 -10.79 -26.44 -1.12
N GLY A 106 -10.99 -26.43 -2.45
CA GLY A 106 -11.89 -27.32 -3.15
C GLY A 106 -11.52 -28.81 -3.01
N VAL A 107 -10.22 -29.12 -3.08
CA VAL A 107 -9.72 -30.48 -2.84
C VAL A 107 -9.95 -30.90 -1.38
N ARG A 108 -9.63 -30.03 -0.42
CA ARG A 108 -9.82 -30.29 1.01
C ARG A 108 -11.29 -30.55 1.36
N ARG A 109 -12.23 -29.92 0.67
CA ARG A 109 -13.68 -30.11 0.84
C ARG A 109 -14.24 -31.28 0.05
N GLY A 110 -13.42 -31.99 -0.72
CA GLY A 110 -13.89 -33.07 -1.58
C GLY A 110 -14.73 -32.64 -2.78
N GLU A 111 -14.71 -31.34 -3.13
CA GLU A 111 -15.44 -30.79 -4.28
C GLU A 111 -14.75 -31.12 -5.62
N ARG A 112 -13.45 -31.46 -5.56
CA ARG A 112 -12.65 -31.93 -6.69
C ARG A 112 -11.52 -32.86 -6.22
N GLY A 113 -11.09 -33.75 -7.14
CA GLY A 113 -10.05 -34.73 -6.81
C GLY A 113 -8.62 -34.17 -6.87
N GLU A 114 -8.39 -33.14 -7.71
CA GLU A 114 -7.06 -32.60 -7.96
C GLU A 114 -7.05 -31.06 -7.99
N ASP A 115 -5.89 -30.47 -7.66
CA ASP A 115 -5.63 -29.04 -7.82
C ASP A 115 -4.99 -28.78 -9.21
N PRO A 116 -5.72 -28.19 -10.18
CA PRO A 116 -5.19 -27.94 -11.51
C PRO A 116 -4.10 -26.87 -11.54
N SER A 117 -3.94 -26.10 -10.46
CA SER A 117 -2.93 -25.06 -10.34
C SER A 117 -1.61 -25.52 -9.68
N ALA A 118 -1.58 -26.73 -9.13
CA ALA A 118 -0.44 -27.23 -8.34
C ALA A 118 0.90 -27.21 -9.11
N LEU A 119 0.86 -27.59 -10.39
CA LEU A 119 2.04 -27.68 -11.26
C LEU A 119 2.24 -26.44 -12.16
N LEU A 120 1.51 -25.35 -11.92
CA LEU A 120 1.75 -24.10 -12.64
C LEU A 120 2.93 -23.36 -12.03
N ASP A 121 3.95 -23.09 -12.83
CA ASP A 121 5.07 -22.29 -12.38
C ASP A 121 4.70 -20.81 -12.23
N PRO A 122 5.14 -20.15 -11.14
CA PRO A 122 4.96 -18.73 -11.01
C PRO A 122 5.76 -17.99 -12.11
N PRO A 123 5.19 -16.91 -12.70
CA PRO A 123 5.91 -16.13 -13.69
C PRO A 123 7.20 -15.57 -13.08
N LYS A 124 8.29 -15.60 -13.85
CA LYS A 124 9.56 -14.99 -13.46
C LYS A 124 9.34 -13.49 -13.25
N LEU A 125 9.46 -13.05 -12.01
CA LEU A 125 9.37 -11.63 -11.67
C LEU A 125 10.74 -10.99 -11.90
N PRO A 126 10.83 -9.89 -12.66
CA PRO A 126 12.06 -9.13 -12.73
C PRO A 126 12.40 -8.64 -11.31
N ARG A 127 13.59 -8.93 -10.83
CA ARG A 127 14.13 -8.38 -9.58
C ARG A 127 14.52 -6.92 -9.81
N LEU A 128 13.55 -6.07 -9.97
CA LEU A 128 13.77 -4.63 -9.90
C LEU A 128 13.94 -4.29 -8.42
N LEU A 129 15.18 -4.21 -7.97
CA LEU A 129 15.49 -3.48 -6.74
C LEU A 129 15.21 -2.00 -7.06
N PRO A 130 14.18 -1.38 -6.48
CA PRO A 130 13.98 0.05 -6.65
C PRO A 130 15.23 0.72 -6.12
N LYS A 131 15.93 1.50 -6.96
CA LYS A 131 17.05 2.31 -6.49
C LYS A 131 16.49 3.36 -5.56
N ALA A 132 16.98 3.41 -4.33
CA ALA A 132 16.69 4.50 -3.42
C ALA A 132 17.08 5.82 -4.11
N LEU A 133 16.31 6.87 -3.88
CA LEU A 133 16.69 8.22 -4.30
C LEU A 133 17.94 8.66 -3.52
N ALA A 134 18.82 9.43 -4.13
CA ALA A 134 19.91 10.07 -3.41
C ALA A 134 19.35 11.08 -2.39
N GLU A 135 20.09 11.36 -1.31
CA GLU A 135 19.67 12.34 -0.30
C GLU A 135 19.42 13.72 -0.94
N SER A 136 20.26 14.15 -1.86
CA SER A 136 20.06 15.41 -2.61
C SER A 136 18.76 15.43 -3.43
N GLN A 137 18.34 14.30 -3.98
CA GLN A 137 17.07 14.20 -4.68
C GLN A 137 15.87 14.26 -3.70
N ILE A 138 16.03 13.68 -2.51
CA ILE A 138 15.04 13.82 -1.44
C ILE A 138 14.92 15.29 -1.02
N ASP A 139 16.03 15.98 -0.77
CA ASP A 139 16.02 17.39 -0.38
C ASP A 139 15.35 18.27 -1.45
N ALA A 140 15.65 18.04 -2.72
CA ALA A 140 14.99 18.74 -3.83
C ALA A 140 13.49 18.45 -3.89
N LEU A 141 13.08 17.21 -3.66
CA LEU A 141 11.66 16.83 -3.62
C LEU A 141 10.92 17.50 -2.46
N LEU A 142 11.54 17.53 -1.29
CA LEU A 142 10.98 18.14 -0.10
C LEU A 142 10.88 19.66 -0.26
N ALA A 143 11.81 20.30 -0.93
CA ALA A 143 11.80 21.73 -1.21
C ALA A 143 10.83 22.16 -2.35
N ALA A 144 10.31 21.20 -3.14
CA ALA A 144 9.50 21.49 -4.31
C ALA A 144 8.09 22.09 -4.03
N PRO A 145 7.40 21.79 -2.91
CA PRO A 145 6.11 22.42 -2.61
C PRO A 145 6.23 23.92 -2.35
N ASP A 146 5.30 24.69 -2.90
CA ASP A 146 5.14 26.12 -2.62
C ASP A 146 4.58 26.32 -1.20
N ILE A 147 5.46 26.62 -0.25
CA ILE A 147 5.12 26.74 1.18
C ILE A 147 4.32 28.00 1.54
N ASP A 148 4.17 28.94 0.63
CA ASP A 148 3.36 30.16 0.82
C ASP A 148 1.89 29.87 0.54
N SER A 149 1.58 28.80 -0.17
CA SER A 149 0.21 28.32 -0.36
C SER A 149 -0.23 27.31 0.69
N PRO A 150 -1.50 27.34 1.16
CA PRO A 150 -1.99 26.38 2.14
C PRO A 150 -1.84 24.90 1.69
N LEU A 151 -2.06 24.62 0.40
CA LEU A 151 -1.90 23.27 -0.15
C LEU A 151 -0.43 22.86 -0.24
N GLY A 152 0.44 23.77 -0.62
CA GLY A 152 1.86 23.46 -0.70
C GLY A 152 2.50 23.26 0.68
N LEU A 153 2.09 24.01 1.69
CA LEU A 153 2.56 23.79 3.07
C LEU A 153 2.06 22.44 3.62
N ARG A 154 0.81 22.04 3.29
CA ARG A 154 0.31 20.68 3.57
C ARG A 154 1.17 19.62 2.88
N ASP A 155 1.42 19.80 1.59
CA ASP A 155 2.17 18.86 0.77
C ASP A 155 3.62 18.70 1.30
N ARG A 156 4.24 19.82 1.72
CA ARG A 156 5.56 19.81 2.38
C ARG A 156 5.53 18.97 3.65
N ALA A 157 4.59 19.21 4.54
CA ALA A 157 4.46 18.46 5.80
C ALA A 157 4.21 16.97 5.55
N MET A 158 3.42 16.62 4.52
CA MET A 158 3.18 15.21 4.15
C MET A 158 4.44 14.52 3.62
N LEU A 159 5.21 15.19 2.76
CA LEU A 159 6.46 14.66 2.20
C LEU A 159 7.53 14.49 3.28
N GLU A 160 7.67 15.46 4.18
CA GLU A 160 8.57 15.35 5.33
C GLU A 160 8.18 14.17 6.20
N LEU A 161 6.90 14.05 6.55
CA LEU A 161 6.46 13.00 7.46
C LEU A 161 6.62 11.60 6.88
N ILE A 162 6.29 11.39 5.60
CA ILE A 162 6.44 10.04 4.99
C ILE A 162 7.91 9.65 4.92
N TYR A 163 8.81 10.59 4.65
CA TYR A 163 10.24 10.33 4.58
C TYR A 163 10.85 10.18 5.98
N ALA A 164 10.59 11.07 6.92
CA ALA A 164 11.16 11.02 8.26
C ALA A 164 10.68 9.81 9.09
N ALA A 165 9.42 9.41 8.93
CA ALA A 165 8.81 8.33 9.71
C ALA A 165 8.71 7.00 8.95
N GLY A 166 9.08 6.97 7.67
CA GLY A 166 9.00 5.76 6.84
C GLY A 166 7.60 5.18 6.75
N LEU A 167 6.55 6.01 6.71
CA LEU A 167 5.16 5.58 6.72
C LEU A 167 4.77 4.84 5.43
N ARG A 168 3.80 3.92 5.53
CA ARG A 168 3.06 3.47 4.35
C ARG A 168 2.13 4.58 3.90
N VAL A 169 1.86 4.68 2.58
CA VAL A 169 0.93 5.70 2.08
C VAL A 169 -0.45 5.64 2.73
N SER A 170 -0.96 4.44 3.01
CA SER A 170 -2.24 4.26 3.72
C SER A 170 -2.19 4.75 5.17
N GLU A 171 -1.06 4.60 5.85
CA GLU A 171 -0.84 5.11 7.19
C GLU A 171 -0.82 6.64 7.20
N LEU A 172 -0.14 7.26 6.23
CA LEU A 172 -0.06 8.71 6.11
C LEU A 172 -1.42 9.36 5.82
N VAL A 173 -2.15 8.88 4.81
CA VAL A 173 -3.41 9.52 4.37
C VAL A 173 -4.57 9.30 5.34
N LEU A 174 -4.52 8.21 6.11
CA LEU A 174 -5.52 7.89 7.15
C LEU A 174 -5.05 8.24 8.57
N LEU A 175 -3.97 9.02 8.69
CA LEU A 175 -3.43 9.40 9.98
C LEU A 175 -4.40 10.35 10.69
N PRO A 176 -4.89 10.00 11.89
CA PRO A 176 -5.75 10.91 12.65
C PRO A 176 -4.93 12.05 13.26
N ALA A 177 -5.56 13.21 13.44
CA ALA A 177 -4.90 14.37 14.06
C ALA A 177 -4.42 14.07 15.48
N THR A 178 -5.11 13.20 16.19
CA THR A 178 -4.78 12.75 17.55
C THR A 178 -3.54 11.84 17.64
N ALA A 179 -3.06 11.34 16.49
CA ALA A 179 -1.90 10.46 16.44
C ALA A 179 -0.56 11.20 16.64
N VAL A 180 -0.54 12.52 16.45
CA VAL A 180 0.66 13.35 16.56
C VAL A 180 0.79 13.91 17.97
N ASN A 181 1.92 13.65 18.62
CA ASN A 181 2.29 14.28 19.87
C ASN A 181 3.59 15.07 19.68
N LEU A 182 3.45 16.35 19.33
CA LEU A 182 4.59 17.23 19.08
C LEU A 182 5.42 17.49 20.34
N ARG A 183 4.81 17.54 21.54
CA ARG A 183 5.55 17.73 22.80
C ARG A 183 6.51 16.58 23.08
N GLN A 184 6.13 15.37 22.73
CA GLN A 184 6.94 14.18 22.91
C GLN A 184 7.76 13.81 21.67
N GLY A 185 7.59 14.49 20.55
CA GLY A 185 8.25 14.19 19.28
C GLY A 185 7.94 12.78 18.80
N VAL A 186 6.69 12.32 18.92
CA VAL A 186 6.29 10.97 18.52
C VAL A 186 4.98 10.95 17.72
N LEU A 187 4.89 9.97 16.87
CA LEU A 187 3.73 9.64 16.07
C LEU A 187 3.23 8.24 16.40
N ARG A 188 1.94 8.09 16.69
CA ARG A 188 1.29 6.78 16.85
C ARG A 188 0.70 6.33 15.52
N VAL A 189 1.16 5.20 15.03
CA VAL A 189 0.76 4.66 13.73
C VAL A 189 0.10 3.31 13.91
N THR A 190 -1.12 3.17 13.41
CA THR A 190 -1.84 1.89 13.37
C THR A 190 -1.56 1.18 12.04
N GLY A 191 -0.96 0.00 12.13
CA GLY A 191 -0.58 -0.83 10.97
C GLY A 191 -1.59 -1.93 10.64
N LYS A 192 -1.15 -2.88 9.82
CA LYS A 192 -1.96 -4.06 9.46
C LYS A 192 -2.32 -4.88 10.71
N GLY A 193 -3.59 -5.28 10.83
CA GLY A 193 -4.09 -6.05 11.97
C GLY A 193 -4.25 -5.22 13.24
N SER A 194 -4.52 -3.91 13.10
CA SER A 194 -4.71 -2.96 14.22
C SER A 194 -3.54 -2.89 15.21
N LYS A 195 -2.33 -3.31 14.76
CA LYS A 195 -1.13 -3.20 15.59
C LYS A 195 -0.62 -1.77 15.55
N GLU A 196 -0.46 -1.18 16.73
CA GLU A 196 0.08 0.16 16.88
C GLU A 196 1.60 0.14 17.04
N ARG A 197 2.26 1.19 16.58
CA ARG A 197 3.66 1.48 16.86
C ARG A 197 3.87 2.96 17.09
N LEU A 198 4.85 3.30 17.90
CA LEU A 198 5.35 4.67 18.03
C LEU A 198 6.52 4.88 17.07
N VAL A 199 6.48 5.99 16.36
CA VAL A 199 7.56 6.39 15.45
C VAL A 199 8.06 7.76 15.92
N PRO A 200 9.37 7.94 16.17
CA PRO A 200 9.92 9.24 16.51
C PRO A 200 9.80 10.20 15.32
N LEU A 201 9.59 11.46 15.65
CA LEU A 201 9.62 12.58 14.71
C LEU A 201 10.94 13.32 14.87
N GLY A 202 11.68 13.49 13.79
CA GLY A 202 12.84 14.37 13.76
C GLY A 202 12.43 15.85 13.80
N GLU A 203 13.36 16.74 14.14
CA GLU A 203 13.11 18.17 14.31
C GLU A 203 12.47 18.81 13.07
N GLU A 204 12.96 18.49 11.88
CA GLU A 204 12.40 18.97 10.62
C GLU A 204 10.94 18.56 10.40
N SER A 205 10.62 17.31 10.66
CA SER A 205 9.23 16.84 10.49
C SER A 205 8.28 17.45 11.52
N GLN A 206 8.75 17.70 12.74
CA GLN A 206 8.00 18.43 13.77
C GLN A 206 7.75 19.87 13.32
N HIS A 207 8.79 20.59 12.89
CA HIS A 207 8.70 21.96 12.40
C HIS A 207 7.65 22.12 11.28
N TRP A 208 7.70 21.25 10.25
CA TRP A 208 6.75 21.34 9.14
C TRP A 208 5.33 20.93 9.53
N LEU A 209 5.17 19.98 10.47
CA LEU A 209 3.87 19.63 11.01
C LEU A 209 3.27 20.77 11.84
N GLU A 210 4.05 21.44 12.69
CA GLU A 210 3.60 22.59 13.46
C GLU A 210 3.14 23.73 12.55
N ARG A 211 3.94 24.10 11.56
CA ARG A 211 3.58 25.12 10.58
C ARG A 211 2.28 24.77 9.85
N TYR A 212 2.15 23.52 9.40
CA TYR A 212 0.92 23.05 8.75
C TYR A 212 -0.29 23.17 9.67
N LEU A 213 -0.19 22.69 10.90
CA LEU A 213 -1.30 22.71 11.88
C LEU A 213 -1.71 24.13 12.26
N GLN A 214 -0.76 25.06 12.37
CA GLN A 214 -1.03 26.43 12.79
C GLN A 214 -1.48 27.33 11.64
N ALA A 215 -0.82 27.26 10.50
CA ALA A 215 -1.02 28.22 9.40
C ALA A 215 -1.90 27.68 8.27
N SER A 216 -1.74 26.42 7.86
CA SER A 216 -2.41 25.90 6.65
C SER A 216 -3.71 25.16 6.96
N ARG A 217 -3.69 24.23 7.92
CA ARG A 217 -4.86 23.40 8.21
C ARG A 217 -6.11 24.20 8.58
N PRO A 218 -6.03 25.26 9.41
CA PRO A 218 -7.19 26.10 9.69
C PRO A 218 -7.78 26.76 8.45
N LEU A 219 -6.94 27.20 7.50
CA LEU A 219 -7.37 27.78 6.24
C LEU A 219 -8.05 26.76 5.33
N LEU A 220 -7.53 25.54 5.26
CA LEU A 220 -8.10 24.43 4.46
C LEU A 220 -9.43 23.95 5.02
N VAL A 221 -9.58 23.89 6.34
CA VAL A 221 -10.83 23.48 7.00
C VAL A 221 -11.86 24.62 7.00
N GLY A 222 -11.42 25.86 7.21
CA GLY A 222 -12.31 27.03 7.30
C GLY A 222 -13.44 26.80 8.31
N LYS A 223 -14.69 27.10 7.92
CA LYS A 223 -15.91 26.85 8.71
C LYS A 223 -16.54 25.48 8.41
N GLY A 224 -15.93 24.68 7.56
CA GLY A 224 -16.47 23.40 7.14
C GLY A 224 -16.28 22.30 8.18
N LYS A 225 -17.09 21.26 8.10
CA LYS A 225 -16.96 20.07 8.92
C LYS A 225 -16.14 19.01 8.17
N VAL A 226 -14.98 18.68 8.69
CA VAL A 226 -14.12 17.63 8.11
C VAL A 226 -14.80 16.26 8.25
N GLN A 227 -14.81 15.50 7.16
CA GLN A 227 -15.32 14.13 7.21
C GLN A 227 -14.41 13.26 8.07
N ALA A 228 -15.03 12.58 9.04
CA ALA A 228 -14.32 11.66 9.90
C ALA A 228 -13.80 10.43 9.14
N LEU A 229 -12.71 9.84 9.62
CA LEU A 229 -12.22 8.54 9.22
C LEU A 229 -13.20 7.42 9.65
N ALA A 230 -12.96 6.20 9.21
CA ALA A 230 -13.81 5.05 9.54
C ALA A 230 -13.92 4.75 11.06
N ASP A 231 -12.93 5.18 11.83
CA ASP A 231 -12.90 5.08 13.31
C ASP A 231 -13.52 6.30 14.03
N GLY A 232 -14.13 7.22 13.28
CA GLY A 232 -14.72 8.45 13.81
C GLY A 232 -13.73 9.59 14.09
N GLN A 233 -12.44 9.38 13.91
CA GLN A 233 -11.43 10.40 14.17
C GLN A 233 -11.26 11.38 12.99
N THR A 234 -10.79 12.58 13.27
CA THR A 234 -10.52 13.61 12.24
C THR A 234 -9.16 13.35 11.59
N PRO A 235 -9.08 13.31 10.24
CA PRO A 235 -7.80 13.12 9.55
C PRO A 235 -6.85 14.31 9.82
N LEU A 236 -5.56 14.01 9.92
CA LEU A 236 -4.52 15.02 10.07
C LEU A 236 -4.45 15.89 8.81
N PHE A 237 -4.30 15.27 7.66
CA PHE A 237 -4.23 15.95 6.37
C PHE A 237 -5.56 15.91 5.65
N VAL A 238 -5.99 17.08 5.17
CA VAL A 238 -7.29 17.25 4.52
C VAL A 238 -7.14 17.80 3.11
N GLU A 239 -8.09 17.43 2.24
CA GLU A 239 -8.28 18.05 0.94
C GLU A 239 -9.19 19.29 1.06
N PRO A 240 -9.23 20.19 0.06
CA PRO A 240 -10.19 21.30 0.03
C PRO A 240 -11.66 20.83 0.11
N THR A 241 -11.92 19.59 -0.25
CA THR A 241 -13.22 18.91 -0.15
C THR A 241 -13.56 18.47 1.28
N LEU A 242 -12.69 18.76 2.26
CA LEU A 242 -12.83 18.39 3.68
C LEU A 242 -12.79 16.88 3.95
N HIS A 243 -12.25 16.11 3.01
CA HIS A 243 -12.03 14.67 3.12
C HIS A 243 -10.56 14.37 3.38
N ALA A 244 -10.24 13.18 3.90
CA ALA A 244 -8.89 12.66 3.90
C ALA A 244 -8.40 12.45 2.45
N LEU A 245 -7.11 12.67 2.21
CA LEU A 245 -6.52 12.38 0.91
C LEU A 245 -6.66 10.89 0.58
N THR A 246 -6.91 10.59 -0.69
CA THR A 246 -6.81 9.21 -1.17
C THR A 246 -5.35 8.83 -1.41
N ARG A 247 -5.04 7.53 -1.38
CA ARG A 247 -3.71 7.03 -1.76
C ARG A 247 -3.31 7.45 -3.18
N GLN A 248 -4.29 7.53 -4.08
CA GLN A 248 -4.08 7.95 -5.46
C GLN A 248 -3.78 9.45 -5.54
N ALA A 249 -4.51 10.28 -4.80
CA ALA A 249 -4.26 11.72 -4.72
C ALA A 249 -2.83 11.99 -4.21
N PHE A 250 -2.41 11.33 -3.14
CA PHE A 250 -1.04 11.45 -2.64
C PHE A 250 0.01 10.94 -3.65
N TRP A 251 -0.28 9.86 -4.38
CA TRP A 251 0.61 9.38 -5.44
C TRP A 251 0.80 10.42 -6.56
N HIS A 252 -0.27 11.09 -6.98
CA HIS A 252 -0.21 12.19 -7.96
C HIS A 252 0.55 13.42 -7.41
N LEU A 253 0.33 13.74 -6.14
CA LEU A 253 1.06 14.79 -5.43
C LEU A 253 2.58 14.55 -5.50
N VAL A 254 3.04 13.35 -5.11
CA VAL A 254 4.45 12.97 -5.18
C VAL A 254 5.01 13.10 -6.60
N LYS A 255 4.27 12.66 -7.62
CA LYS A 255 4.68 12.78 -9.03
C LYS A 255 4.82 14.24 -9.49
N ARG A 256 3.86 15.08 -9.12
CA ARG A 256 3.88 16.51 -9.46
C ARG A 256 5.11 17.21 -8.85
N HIS A 257 5.37 17.02 -7.56
CA HIS A 257 6.52 17.62 -6.90
C HIS A 257 7.86 17.02 -7.38
N ALA A 258 7.89 15.76 -7.80
CA ALA A 258 9.06 15.17 -8.44
C ALA A 258 9.43 15.89 -9.76
N GLN A 259 8.43 16.22 -10.59
CA GLN A 259 8.67 17.01 -11.81
C GLN A 259 9.27 18.38 -11.50
N VAL A 260 8.74 19.08 -10.48
CA VAL A 260 9.28 20.38 -10.04
C VAL A 260 10.72 20.23 -9.54
N ALA A 261 11.03 19.14 -8.84
CA ALA A 261 12.36 18.82 -8.33
C ALA A 261 13.33 18.27 -9.40
N GLY A 262 12.94 18.19 -10.67
CA GLY A 262 13.78 17.63 -11.73
C GLY A 262 13.99 16.10 -11.64
N ILE A 263 13.13 15.40 -10.90
CA ILE A 263 13.19 13.94 -10.75
C ILE A 263 12.21 13.31 -11.73
N ASP A 264 12.67 12.31 -12.50
CA ASP A 264 11.81 11.55 -13.39
C ASP A 264 10.63 10.92 -12.61
N PRO A 265 9.38 11.31 -12.90
CA PRO A 265 8.22 10.77 -12.20
C PRO A 265 8.07 9.24 -12.32
N ALA A 266 8.63 8.59 -13.34
CA ALA A 266 8.60 7.14 -13.47
C ALA A 266 9.41 6.43 -12.37
N ARG A 267 10.44 7.09 -11.84
CA ARG A 267 11.38 6.54 -10.85
C ARG A 267 10.95 6.72 -9.40
N ILE A 268 9.90 7.50 -9.13
CA ILE A 268 9.46 7.80 -7.77
C ILE A 268 8.06 7.26 -7.47
N SER A 269 7.87 6.83 -6.25
CA SER A 269 6.57 6.46 -5.70
C SER A 269 6.58 6.62 -4.17
N PRO A 270 5.42 6.68 -3.50
CA PRO A 270 5.38 6.69 -2.03
C PRO A 270 6.09 5.48 -1.39
N HIS A 271 6.03 4.33 -2.03
CA HIS A 271 6.79 3.15 -1.58
C HIS A 271 8.31 3.35 -1.76
N GLY A 272 8.71 4.01 -2.85
CA GLY A 272 10.11 4.38 -3.08
C GLY A 272 10.66 5.35 -2.03
N LEU A 273 9.85 6.31 -1.56
CA LEU A 273 10.24 7.22 -0.47
C LEU A 273 10.49 6.46 0.84
N ARG A 274 9.59 5.54 1.20
CA ARG A 274 9.80 4.66 2.36
C ARG A 274 11.03 3.75 2.19
N HIS A 275 11.32 3.29 0.98
CA HIS A 275 12.53 2.51 0.70
C HIS A 275 13.78 3.38 0.84
N SER A 276 13.75 4.62 0.36
CA SER A 276 14.85 5.58 0.55
C SER A 276 15.11 5.88 2.02
N PHE A 277 14.06 6.11 2.83
CA PHE A 277 14.18 6.20 4.29
C PHE A 277 14.94 5.02 4.88
N ALA A 278 14.50 3.79 4.56
CA ALA A 278 15.14 2.59 5.08
C ALA A 278 16.62 2.47 4.65
N THR A 279 16.91 2.76 3.39
CA THR A 279 18.27 2.68 2.83
C THR A 279 19.18 3.74 3.44
N HIS A 280 18.71 4.98 3.60
CA HIS A 280 19.51 6.06 4.17
C HIS A 280 19.83 5.80 5.64
N LEU A 281 18.86 5.33 6.44
CA LEU A 281 19.12 4.92 7.81
C LEU A 281 20.20 3.83 7.92
N LEU A 282 20.09 2.78 7.08
CA LEU A 282 21.09 1.70 7.07
C LEU A 282 22.46 2.19 6.63
N ASN A 283 22.53 3.04 5.59
CA ASN A 283 23.80 3.60 5.11
C ASN A 283 24.48 4.50 6.16
N ARG A 284 23.70 5.09 7.06
CA ARG A 284 24.19 5.88 8.19
C ARG A 284 24.42 5.04 9.46
N GLY A 285 24.38 3.71 9.33
CA GLY A 285 24.77 2.77 10.39
C GLY A 285 23.64 2.41 11.37
N ALA A 286 22.39 2.65 11.04
CA ALA A 286 21.29 2.18 11.85
C ALA A 286 21.21 0.65 11.84
N ASP A 287 20.93 0.05 13.00
CA ASP A 287 20.75 -1.38 13.13
C ASP A 287 19.48 -1.86 12.39
N LEU A 288 19.60 -2.99 11.69
CA LEU A 288 18.50 -3.58 10.92
C LEU A 288 17.27 -3.92 11.80
N ARG A 289 17.49 -4.34 13.05
CA ARG A 289 16.41 -4.65 13.99
C ARG A 289 15.62 -3.39 14.37
N ALA A 290 16.33 -2.31 14.66
CA ALA A 290 15.72 -1.02 14.96
C ALA A 290 14.93 -0.50 13.77
N LEU A 291 15.46 -0.63 12.54
CA LEU A 291 14.76 -0.30 11.32
C LEU A 291 13.48 -1.15 11.14
N GLN A 292 13.54 -2.45 11.40
CA GLN A 292 12.35 -3.32 11.34
C GLN A 292 11.26 -2.88 12.34
N MET A 293 11.63 -2.43 13.54
CA MET A 293 10.70 -1.89 14.52
C MET A 293 10.04 -0.59 14.02
N LEU A 294 10.82 0.36 13.51
CA LEU A 294 10.33 1.61 12.94
C LEU A 294 9.35 1.36 11.79
N LEU A 295 9.67 0.41 10.92
CA LEU A 295 8.85 0.06 9.77
C LEU A 295 7.61 -0.79 10.12
N GLY A 296 7.51 -1.35 11.32
CA GLY A 296 6.39 -2.18 11.75
C GLY A 296 6.33 -3.52 10.99
N HIS A 297 7.44 -4.25 10.93
CA HIS A 297 7.49 -5.61 10.42
C HIS A 297 7.01 -6.58 11.50
N SER A 298 6.10 -7.49 11.16
CA SER A 298 5.21 -8.22 12.08
C SER A 298 5.85 -9.35 12.91
N SER A 299 7.17 -9.52 12.95
CA SER A 299 7.80 -10.68 13.58
C SER A 299 8.27 -10.49 15.02
N LEU A 300 8.04 -9.34 15.65
CA LEU A 300 8.35 -9.11 17.06
C LEU A 300 7.11 -8.68 17.82
N SER A 301 6.85 -9.31 18.96
CA SER A 301 5.67 -9.07 19.80
C SER A 301 5.57 -7.59 20.20
N THR A 302 4.46 -6.98 19.87
CA THR A 302 4.19 -5.54 19.92
C THR A 302 4.18 -4.96 21.35
N THR A 303 4.05 -5.79 22.36
CA THR A 303 3.83 -5.36 23.75
C THR A 303 5.08 -4.81 24.44
N GLN A 304 6.28 -5.18 23.99
CA GLN A 304 7.55 -4.71 24.59
C GLN A 304 8.08 -3.39 24.02
N ILE A 305 7.48 -2.87 22.94
CA ILE A 305 7.97 -1.67 22.23
C ILE A 305 7.53 -0.37 22.89
N TYR A 306 6.58 -0.43 23.83
CA TYR A 306 5.93 0.76 24.40
C TYR A 306 6.52 1.24 25.74
N THR A 307 7.64 0.72 26.16
CA THR A 307 8.31 1.22 27.36
C THR A 307 8.96 2.58 27.11
N LEU A 308 9.04 3.44 28.11
CA LEU A 308 9.70 4.75 28.06
C LEU A 308 11.14 4.61 27.50
N VAL A 309 11.85 3.57 27.95
CA VAL A 309 13.23 3.25 27.53
C VAL A 309 13.32 2.93 26.03
N ALA A 310 12.36 2.17 25.48
CA ALA A 310 12.34 1.86 24.06
C ALA A 310 12.07 3.11 23.21
N ARG A 311 11.22 4.03 23.68
CA ARG A 311 10.95 5.31 23.01
C ARG A 311 12.20 6.18 22.93
N GLU A 312 12.89 6.39 24.04
CA GLU A 312 14.13 7.19 24.07
C GLU A 312 15.22 6.59 23.19
N HIS A 313 15.34 5.26 23.19
CA HIS A 313 16.30 4.58 22.33
C HIS A 313 15.99 4.81 20.84
N LEU A 314 14.73 4.70 20.41
CA LEU A 314 14.31 4.94 19.03
C LEU A 314 14.48 6.42 18.63
N GLN A 315 14.23 7.37 19.54
CA GLN A 315 14.47 8.80 19.27
C GLN A 315 15.96 9.08 19.07
N LYS A 316 16.83 8.57 19.96
CA LYS A 316 18.29 8.71 19.85
C LYS A 316 18.82 8.08 18.57
N LEU A 317 18.30 6.91 18.20
CA LEU A 317 18.69 6.22 16.97
C LEU A 317 18.23 7.01 15.72
N HIS A 318 17.02 7.52 15.73
CA HIS A 318 16.51 8.36 14.65
C HIS A 318 17.33 9.65 14.51
N ALA A 319 17.52 10.39 15.59
CA ALA A 319 18.31 11.62 15.60
C ALA A 319 19.77 11.40 15.15
N ARG A 320 20.36 10.24 15.51
CA ARG A 320 21.75 9.93 15.15
C ARG A 320 21.93 9.48 13.69
N HIS A 321 20.95 8.78 13.12
CA HIS A 321 21.11 8.08 11.86
C HIS A 321 20.19 8.57 10.74
N HIS A 322 19.14 9.33 11.04
CA HIS A 322 18.29 9.89 10.00
C HIS A 322 18.87 11.22 9.47
N PRO A 323 18.87 11.46 8.14
CA PRO A 323 19.40 12.70 7.56
C PRO A 323 18.73 13.97 8.06
N ARG A 324 17.51 13.87 8.56
CA ARG A 324 16.68 14.97 9.08
C ARG A 324 16.18 14.67 10.51
N GLY A 325 16.98 13.94 11.27
CA GLY A 325 16.74 13.60 12.66
C GLY A 325 17.06 14.69 13.64
#